data_0ea67b697e443f6c2169fd7d4f364874
#
_entry.id   0ea67b697e443f6c2169fd7d4f364874
#
_cell.length_a   1.000
_cell.length_b   1.000
_cell.length_c   1.000
_cell.angle_alpha   90.00
_cell.angle_beta   90.00
_cell.angle_gamma   90.00
#
_symmetry.space_group_name_H-M   'P 1'
#
loop_
_entity.id
_entity.type
_entity.pdbx_description
1 polymer ?
#
loop_
_entity_poly.entity_id
_entity_poly.type
_entity_poly.pdbx_seq_one_letter_code
_entity_poly.pdbx_strand_id
1 'polypeptide(L)'
;MKKQSNLSRLLEIAGSHKYLTYASWVLSAISALIALVPFYYIWKMIKEVLEVAPDFGQAQNLTGNGWMAVLFAVIAVLVYIAGLMCSHLGAFRIATNLRIQTMEHIVKLPLGFAESFGSGKLRKIVNESSAATETYLAHQLPDRANAIATPCGLLVLLFAFDWRLGLLSLVPVVLGFLIMMTMTGKQMQEKMKEYQNALEDMSNEAVEYVRGIPVVKTFGQTIFSFKKFKDSIDRYKVWVIAYTKQLRTPMMFYTAAINGVFATLIAGGLLLTQDGVTSGFLLDLIFYIIITPVISVTLTRIMFQSENAMIVDDALQRIDSVLHLKPLEETRHPMHPQNASVELKSIHFSYDGEKEVLKDISLTIPAGQTVAFVGPSGGGKTTLANLISRFFDPQSGMVKIGGVNVKDIPKEELMNTVSFVFQNSRLVKASILENVRMGKPEATREEVLTVLHHAQCDDILEKLPQGVDTVIGTKGVYLSGGEQQRIAIARVMLKNAPIIILDEATAFADPDNESRVQAAFSRLSEGKTVIMIAHRLSTVTNVDQIFVICDGQVAECGNSRELLAKDGIFSRMWKNYQTSVQWKVTKEVQ
;
A
#
# COMPACT_ATOMS: atom_id res chain seq x y z
N MET A 1 -7.02 14.60 21.93
CA MET A 1 -5.67 14.92 21.38
C MET A 1 -5.85 15.87 20.19
N LYS A 2 -5.09 17.01 20.14
CA LYS A 2 -5.09 17.87 18.95
C LYS A 2 -4.57 17.06 17.77
N LYS A 3 -5.33 17.02 16.68
CA LYS A 3 -4.93 16.36 15.43
C LYS A 3 -3.62 17.03 14.96
N GLN A 4 -2.49 16.34 15.07
CA GLN A 4 -1.22 16.82 14.55
C GLN A 4 -1.37 17.10 13.05
N SER A 5 -0.74 18.15 12.55
CA SER A 5 -0.74 18.38 11.10
C SER A 5 0.08 17.28 10.42
N ASN A 6 -0.35 16.86 9.23
CA ASN A 6 0.35 15.82 8.45
C ASN A 6 1.83 16.15 8.24
N LEU A 7 2.14 17.43 8.05
CA LEU A 7 3.51 17.92 7.93
C LEU A 7 4.33 17.71 9.21
N SER A 8 3.76 18.03 10.38
CA SER A 8 4.44 17.83 11.67
C SER A 8 4.81 16.37 11.89
N ARG A 9 3.88 15.48 11.55
CA ARG A 9 4.07 14.03 11.65
C ARG A 9 5.16 13.51 10.69
N LEU A 10 5.17 13.98 9.43
CA LEU A 10 6.21 13.61 8.47
C LEU A 10 7.61 14.08 8.92
N LEU A 11 7.69 15.27 9.51
CA LEU A 11 8.94 15.79 10.06
C LEU A 11 9.40 15.04 11.32
N GLU A 12 8.47 14.46 12.10
CA GLU A 12 8.81 13.59 13.22
C GLU A 12 9.40 12.25 12.72
N ILE A 13 8.80 11.64 11.69
CA ILE A 13 9.31 10.43 11.01
C ILE A 13 10.69 10.68 10.37
N ALA A 14 10.96 11.92 9.95
CA ALA A 14 12.26 12.33 9.40
C ALA A 14 13.42 12.21 10.39
N GLY A 15 13.15 12.30 11.70
CA GLY A 15 14.19 12.35 12.71
C GLY A 15 15.19 13.50 12.46
N SER A 16 16.49 13.20 12.38
CA SER A 16 17.54 14.21 12.09
C SER A 16 17.47 14.80 10.68
N HIS A 17 16.88 14.08 9.70
CA HIS A 17 16.78 14.55 8.31
C HIS A 17 15.78 15.68 8.10
N LYS A 18 14.95 16.03 9.11
CA LYS A 18 14.07 17.21 9.07
C LYS A 18 14.81 18.53 8.81
N TYR A 19 16.09 18.62 9.23
CA TYR A 19 16.90 19.81 8.99
C TYR A 19 17.21 20.02 7.50
N LEU A 20 17.32 18.94 6.71
CA LEU A 20 17.45 19.03 5.24
C LEU A 20 16.18 19.61 4.61
N THR A 21 15.01 19.23 5.12
CA THR A 21 13.72 19.78 4.66
C THR A 21 13.63 21.28 4.98
N TYR A 22 14.02 21.70 6.19
CA TYR A 22 14.06 23.14 6.54
C TYR A 22 15.07 23.91 5.70
N ALA A 23 16.28 23.37 5.50
CA ALA A 23 17.29 23.99 4.63
C ALA A 23 16.77 24.15 3.19
N SER A 24 16.06 23.15 2.67
CA SER A 24 15.41 23.23 1.35
C SER A 24 14.42 24.39 1.26
N TRP A 25 13.57 24.61 2.27
CA TRP A 25 12.60 25.71 2.27
C TRP A 25 13.29 27.07 2.26
N VAL A 26 14.31 27.24 3.11
CA VAL A 26 15.09 28.48 3.20
C VAL A 26 15.81 28.77 1.89
N LEU A 27 16.50 27.77 1.32
CA LEU A 27 17.21 27.91 0.05
C LEU A 27 16.24 28.20 -1.11
N SER A 28 15.07 27.55 -1.15
CA SER A 28 14.06 27.82 -2.17
C SER A 28 13.49 29.23 -2.07
N ALA A 29 13.24 29.72 -0.86
CA ALA A 29 12.79 31.10 -0.64
C ALA A 29 13.87 32.12 -1.05
N ILE A 30 15.12 31.89 -0.67
CA ILE A 30 16.26 32.75 -1.06
C ILE A 30 16.42 32.76 -2.59
N SER A 31 16.39 31.58 -3.23
CA SER A 31 16.45 31.46 -4.70
C SER A 31 15.36 32.26 -5.38
N ALA A 32 14.12 32.19 -4.85
CA ALA A 32 12.97 32.91 -5.39
C ALA A 32 13.18 34.44 -5.35
N LEU A 33 13.75 34.95 -4.28
CA LEU A 33 14.07 36.40 -4.14
C LEU A 33 15.24 36.81 -5.05
N ILE A 34 16.30 35.99 -5.14
CA ILE A 34 17.44 36.27 -6.02
C ILE A 34 16.97 36.22 -7.50
N ALA A 35 16.03 35.38 -7.87
CA ALA A 35 15.48 35.29 -9.24
C ALA A 35 14.75 36.56 -9.69
N LEU A 36 14.41 37.46 -8.78
CA LEU A 36 13.85 38.78 -9.12
C LEU A 36 14.91 39.85 -9.40
N VAL A 37 16.14 39.67 -8.93
CA VAL A 37 17.23 40.63 -9.11
C VAL A 37 17.59 40.92 -10.57
N PRO A 38 17.59 39.94 -11.49
CA PRO A 38 17.79 40.18 -12.92
C PRO A 38 16.86 41.24 -13.51
N PHE A 39 15.58 41.27 -13.06
CA PHE A 39 14.62 42.27 -13.55
C PHE A 39 15.02 43.70 -13.14
N TYR A 40 15.64 43.91 -11.98
CA TYR A 40 16.19 45.20 -11.61
C TYR A 40 17.34 45.64 -12.55
N TYR A 41 18.23 44.71 -12.95
CA TYR A 41 19.31 45.04 -13.88
C TYR A 41 18.78 45.29 -15.30
N ILE A 42 17.74 44.57 -15.72
CA ILE A 42 17.02 44.83 -16.98
C ILE A 42 16.40 46.24 -16.96
N TRP A 43 15.77 46.63 -15.84
CA TRP A 43 15.27 48.00 -15.67
C TRP A 43 16.38 49.03 -15.79
N LYS A 44 17.55 48.82 -15.18
CA LYS A 44 18.72 49.69 -15.33
C LYS A 44 19.19 49.82 -16.80
N MET A 45 19.21 48.73 -17.53
CA MET A 45 19.59 48.76 -18.93
C MET A 45 18.60 49.58 -19.77
N ILE A 46 17.28 49.36 -19.54
CA ILE A 46 16.25 50.14 -20.23
C ILE A 46 16.31 51.61 -19.87
N LYS A 47 16.57 51.93 -18.60
CA LYS A 47 16.77 53.30 -18.11
C LYS A 47 17.90 53.99 -18.90
N GLU A 48 19.07 53.36 -18.94
CA GLU A 48 20.25 53.91 -19.64
C GLU A 48 19.96 54.09 -21.13
N VAL A 49 19.29 53.15 -21.80
CA VAL A 49 18.89 53.27 -23.19
C VAL A 49 17.94 54.45 -23.44
N LEU A 50 16.96 54.67 -22.56
CA LEU A 50 16.01 55.78 -22.68
C LEU A 50 16.68 57.16 -22.38
N GLU A 51 17.66 57.20 -21.48
CA GLU A 51 18.38 58.44 -21.09
C GLU A 51 19.30 58.92 -22.22
N VAL A 52 19.90 58.02 -23.01
CA VAL A 52 20.82 58.35 -24.10
C VAL A 52 20.15 58.45 -25.47
N ALA A 53 18.87 58.14 -25.59
CA ALA A 53 18.15 58.19 -26.86
C ALA A 53 18.11 59.60 -27.43
N PRO A 54 18.35 59.81 -28.76
CA PRO A 54 18.55 58.79 -29.80
C PRO A 54 20.00 58.31 -30.01
N ASP A 55 20.99 58.79 -29.26
CA ASP A 55 22.39 58.44 -29.41
C ASP A 55 22.79 57.23 -28.55
N PHE A 56 22.39 56.06 -28.93
CA PHE A 56 22.59 54.79 -28.23
C PHE A 56 24.08 54.40 -28.06
N GLY A 57 24.98 54.99 -28.81
CA GLY A 57 26.43 54.78 -28.67
C GLY A 57 27.00 55.32 -27.33
N GLN A 58 26.28 56.16 -26.63
CA GLN A 58 26.67 56.70 -25.32
C GLN A 58 26.34 55.80 -24.15
N ALA A 59 25.61 54.70 -24.32
CA ALA A 59 25.29 53.76 -23.29
C ALA A 59 26.52 52.89 -22.90
N GLN A 60 27.13 53.19 -21.75
CA GLN A 60 28.42 52.63 -21.32
C GLN A 60 28.27 51.39 -20.44
N ASN A 61 27.16 51.27 -19.67
CA ASN A 61 27.01 50.24 -18.64
C ASN A 61 26.10 49.05 -19.08
N LEU A 62 25.62 49.03 -20.31
CA LEU A 62 24.70 47.97 -20.79
C LEU A 62 25.29 46.57 -20.63
N THR A 63 26.55 46.38 -21.06
CA THR A 63 27.25 45.09 -20.96
C THR A 63 27.45 44.67 -19.51
N GLY A 64 27.85 45.58 -18.64
CA GLY A 64 28.04 45.33 -17.21
C GLY A 64 26.71 44.93 -16.51
N ASN A 65 25.65 45.71 -16.74
CA ASN A 65 24.32 45.40 -16.23
C ASN A 65 23.78 44.08 -16.78
N GLY A 66 24.01 43.78 -18.04
CA GLY A 66 23.64 42.50 -18.67
C GLY A 66 24.33 41.30 -18.00
N TRP A 67 25.66 41.39 -17.79
CA TRP A 67 26.41 40.35 -17.09
C TRP A 67 25.93 40.16 -15.66
N MET A 68 25.59 41.23 -14.95
CA MET A 68 25.04 41.16 -13.59
C MET A 68 23.66 40.47 -13.57
N ALA A 69 22.79 40.76 -14.55
CA ALA A 69 21.52 40.07 -14.69
C ALA A 69 21.72 38.55 -14.89
N VAL A 70 22.64 38.17 -15.78
CA VAL A 70 22.99 36.76 -15.99
C VAL A 70 23.58 36.11 -14.76
N LEU A 71 24.51 36.79 -14.07
CA LEU A 71 25.14 36.29 -12.84
C LEU A 71 24.09 35.96 -11.77
N PHE A 72 23.17 36.88 -11.49
CA PHE A 72 22.13 36.65 -10.48
C PHE A 72 21.12 35.59 -10.91
N ALA A 73 20.82 35.47 -12.20
CA ALA A 73 19.99 34.39 -12.72
C ALA A 73 20.66 33.01 -12.51
N VAL A 74 21.97 32.91 -12.78
CA VAL A 74 22.75 31.67 -12.54
C VAL A 74 22.82 31.35 -11.05
N ILE A 75 23.10 32.34 -10.20
CA ILE A 75 23.14 32.15 -8.74
C ILE A 75 21.77 31.66 -8.24
N ALA A 76 20.66 32.25 -8.70
CA ALA A 76 19.31 31.80 -8.33
C ALA A 76 19.09 30.31 -8.66
N VAL A 77 19.47 29.89 -9.87
CA VAL A 77 19.35 28.48 -10.30
C VAL A 77 20.22 27.57 -9.44
N LEU A 78 21.47 27.95 -9.16
CA LEU A 78 22.37 27.12 -8.34
C LEU A 78 21.84 26.96 -6.89
N VAL A 79 21.34 28.03 -6.29
CA VAL A 79 20.72 28.00 -4.96
C VAL A 79 19.45 27.14 -4.97
N TYR A 80 18.63 27.23 -6.03
CA TYR A 80 17.46 26.38 -6.21
C TYR A 80 17.81 24.90 -6.29
N ILE A 81 18.82 24.56 -7.10
CA ILE A 81 19.33 23.18 -7.23
C ILE A 81 19.82 22.66 -5.86
N ALA A 82 20.58 23.46 -5.12
CA ALA A 82 21.02 23.09 -3.77
C ALA A 82 19.83 22.84 -2.83
N GLY A 83 18.80 23.67 -2.90
CA GLY A 83 17.56 23.50 -2.15
C GLY A 83 16.83 22.22 -2.53
N LEU A 84 16.72 21.90 -3.83
CA LEU A 84 16.12 20.64 -4.31
C LEU A 84 16.93 19.41 -3.88
N MET A 85 18.25 19.45 -3.93
CA MET A 85 19.09 18.34 -3.45
C MET A 85 18.84 18.06 -1.97
N CYS A 86 18.77 19.08 -1.12
CA CYS A 86 18.41 18.93 0.29
C CYS A 86 17.01 18.31 0.44
N SER A 87 16.04 18.78 -0.36
CA SER A 87 14.68 18.29 -0.34
C SER A 87 14.59 16.81 -0.71
N HIS A 88 15.21 16.40 -1.81
CA HIS A 88 15.21 15.00 -2.27
C HIS A 88 15.86 14.06 -1.25
N LEU A 89 17.03 14.44 -0.71
CA LEU A 89 17.70 13.62 0.31
C LEU A 89 16.83 13.43 1.56
N GLY A 90 16.16 14.50 2.00
CA GLY A 90 15.21 14.44 3.12
C GLY A 90 14.01 13.56 2.79
N ALA A 91 13.38 13.75 1.63
CA ALA A 91 12.19 13.04 1.17
C ALA A 91 12.43 11.53 1.01
N PHE A 92 13.54 11.11 0.41
CA PHE A 92 13.89 9.69 0.26
C PHE A 92 14.03 9.00 1.62
N ARG A 93 14.67 9.66 2.59
CA ARG A 93 14.80 9.11 3.94
C ARG A 93 13.47 8.97 4.65
N ILE A 94 12.63 10.00 4.57
CA ILE A 94 11.29 9.98 5.19
C ILE A 94 10.43 8.86 4.57
N ALA A 95 10.39 8.76 3.25
CA ALA A 95 9.64 7.71 2.56
C ALA A 95 10.15 6.31 2.89
N THR A 96 11.47 6.13 3.02
CA THR A 96 12.08 4.86 3.44
C THR A 96 11.69 4.52 4.87
N ASN A 97 11.80 5.46 5.81
CA ASN A 97 11.42 5.25 7.20
C ASN A 97 9.93 4.91 7.33
N LEU A 98 9.08 5.58 6.55
CA LEU A 98 7.64 5.32 6.53
C LEU A 98 7.32 3.92 6.02
N ARG A 99 8.02 3.46 4.95
CA ARG A 99 7.89 2.08 4.45
C ARG A 99 8.33 1.06 5.50
N ILE A 100 9.49 1.29 6.14
CA ILE A 100 10.01 0.40 7.19
C ILE A 100 9.01 0.33 8.36
N GLN A 101 8.58 1.47 8.89
CA GLN A 101 7.64 1.53 10.00
C GLN A 101 6.31 0.82 9.67
N THR A 102 5.79 1.01 8.45
CA THR A 102 4.56 0.37 8.00
C THR A 102 4.75 -1.15 7.87
N MET A 103 5.87 -1.61 7.32
CA MET A 103 6.18 -3.04 7.19
C MET A 103 6.40 -3.70 8.54
N GLU A 104 7.16 -3.08 9.44
CA GLU A 104 7.35 -3.58 10.81
C GLU A 104 6.04 -3.70 11.57
N HIS A 105 5.13 -2.75 11.37
CA HIS A 105 3.81 -2.81 11.97
C HIS A 105 2.98 -3.97 11.37
N ILE A 106 2.97 -4.14 10.04
CA ILE A 106 2.27 -5.23 9.35
C ILE A 106 2.73 -6.61 9.87
N VAL A 107 4.03 -6.79 10.10
CA VAL A 107 4.58 -8.07 10.62
C VAL A 107 4.08 -8.36 12.05
N LYS A 108 3.74 -7.34 12.83
CA LYS A 108 3.19 -7.50 14.19
C LYS A 108 1.69 -7.76 14.23
N LEU A 109 0.97 -7.51 13.13
CA LEU A 109 -0.47 -7.73 13.05
C LEU A 109 -0.81 -9.23 13.01
N PRO A 110 -2.05 -9.61 13.39
CA PRO A 110 -2.55 -10.98 13.24
C PRO A 110 -2.43 -11.44 11.78
N LEU A 111 -2.12 -12.73 11.54
CA LEU A 111 -1.97 -13.25 10.17
C LEU A 111 -3.23 -13.06 9.31
N GLY A 112 -4.40 -13.18 9.90
CA GLY A 112 -5.68 -12.97 9.22
C GLY A 112 -5.92 -11.56 8.68
N PHE A 113 -5.19 -10.57 9.17
CA PHE A 113 -5.20 -9.23 8.59
C PHE A 113 -4.80 -9.25 7.11
N ALA A 114 -3.79 -10.03 6.74
CA ALA A 114 -3.29 -10.10 5.36
C ALA A 114 -4.36 -10.67 4.39
N GLU A 115 -5.21 -11.57 4.86
CA GLU A 115 -6.30 -12.14 4.05
C GLU A 115 -7.44 -11.12 3.86
N SER A 116 -7.82 -10.39 4.90
CA SER A 116 -8.89 -9.39 4.84
C SER A 116 -8.52 -8.16 4.03
N PHE A 117 -7.27 -7.72 4.11
CA PHE A 117 -6.78 -6.52 3.40
C PHE A 117 -6.41 -6.78 1.94
N GLY A 118 -5.95 -7.97 1.61
CA GLY A 118 -5.46 -8.36 0.30
C GLY A 118 -4.06 -7.79 -0.04
N SER A 119 -3.23 -8.60 -0.67
CA SER A 119 -1.83 -8.27 -0.98
C SER A 119 -1.67 -7.06 -1.92
N GLY A 120 -2.61 -6.88 -2.87
CA GLY A 120 -2.60 -5.74 -3.79
C GLY A 120 -2.82 -4.41 -3.08
N LYS A 121 -3.76 -4.34 -2.14
CA LYS A 121 -4.06 -3.14 -1.35
C LYS A 121 -2.89 -2.80 -0.42
N LEU A 122 -2.31 -3.81 0.25
CA LEU A 122 -1.12 -3.61 1.10
C LEU A 122 0.07 -3.09 0.30
N ARG A 123 0.35 -3.67 -0.87
CA ARG A 123 1.40 -3.20 -1.77
C ARG A 123 1.18 -1.74 -2.16
N LYS A 124 -0.05 -1.35 -2.52
CA LYS A 124 -0.42 0.03 -2.86
C LYS A 124 -0.15 0.97 -1.67
N ILE A 125 -0.58 0.60 -0.47
CA ILE A 125 -0.38 1.40 0.74
C ILE A 125 1.12 1.59 1.02
N VAL A 126 1.91 0.52 1.04
CA VAL A 126 3.34 0.59 1.38
C VAL A 126 4.14 1.33 0.31
N ASN A 127 3.93 1.06 -0.97
CA ASN A 127 4.75 1.62 -2.04
C ASN A 127 4.20 2.93 -2.59
N GLU A 128 2.96 2.96 -3.04
CA GLU A 128 2.40 4.12 -3.76
C GLU A 128 2.10 5.27 -2.81
N SER A 129 1.51 5.00 -1.62
CA SER A 129 1.25 6.06 -0.66
C SER A 129 2.55 6.65 -0.09
N SER A 130 3.59 5.83 0.13
CA SER A 130 4.90 6.35 0.53
C SER A 130 5.58 7.16 -0.58
N ALA A 131 5.43 6.77 -1.86
CA ALA A 131 5.94 7.54 -2.99
C ALA A 131 5.22 8.88 -3.16
N ALA A 132 3.90 8.92 -2.95
CA ALA A 132 3.15 10.18 -2.94
C ALA A 132 3.67 11.15 -1.87
N THR A 133 4.01 10.63 -0.68
CA THR A 133 4.61 11.41 0.42
C THR A 133 5.99 11.94 0.03
N GLU A 134 6.80 11.13 -0.65
CA GLU A 134 8.12 11.52 -1.16
C GLU A 134 8.00 12.67 -2.16
N THR A 135 7.12 12.54 -3.16
CA THR A 135 6.87 13.58 -4.18
C THR A 135 6.43 14.90 -3.54
N TYR A 136 5.59 14.84 -2.52
CA TYR A 136 5.17 16.01 -1.77
C TYR A 136 6.35 16.72 -1.08
N LEU A 137 7.14 15.97 -0.35
CA LEU A 137 8.28 16.51 0.39
C LEU A 137 9.38 17.02 -0.54
N ALA A 138 9.66 16.28 -1.63
CA ALA A 138 10.73 16.60 -2.56
C ALA A 138 10.45 17.84 -3.42
N HIS A 139 9.21 18.02 -3.88
CA HIS A 139 8.86 19.04 -4.85
C HIS A 139 7.88 20.07 -4.29
N GLN A 140 6.78 19.64 -3.67
CA GLN A 140 5.70 20.55 -3.33
C GLN A 140 6.02 21.49 -2.15
N LEU A 141 6.81 21.03 -1.16
CA LEU A 141 7.20 21.87 -0.04
C LEU A 141 8.19 22.96 -0.42
N PRO A 142 9.27 22.69 -1.21
CA PRO A 142 10.11 23.75 -1.77
C PRO A 142 9.32 24.73 -2.64
N ASP A 143 8.39 24.20 -3.46
CA ASP A 143 7.51 25.03 -4.29
C ASP A 143 6.58 25.93 -3.46
N ARG A 144 6.12 25.48 -2.28
CA ARG A 144 5.36 26.33 -1.35
C ARG A 144 6.20 27.48 -0.80
N ALA A 145 7.45 27.21 -0.41
CA ALA A 145 8.34 28.26 0.05
C ALA A 145 8.58 29.31 -1.06
N ASN A 146 8.78 28.84 -2.30
CA ASN A 146 8.90 29.68 -3.47
C ASN A 146 7.59 30.46 -3.75
N ALA A 147 6.43 29.81 -3.67
CA ALA A 147 5.13 30.43 -3.91
C ALA A 147 4.73 31.48 -2.85
N ILE A 148 5.37 31.50 -1.70
CA ILE A 148 5.22 32.56 -0.69
C ILE A 148 6.28 33.65 -0.90
N ALA A 149 7.54 33.27 -1.11
CA ALA A 149 8.64 34.23 -1.23
C ALA A 149 8.54 35.08 -2.50
N THR A 150 8.15 34.48 -3.65
CA THR A 150 8.04 35.22 -4.92
C THR A 150 6.99 36.33 -4.88
N PRO A 151 5.73 36.12 -4.41
CA PRO A 151 4.77 37.21 -4.24
C PRO A 151 5.24 38.30 -3.30
N CYS A 152 5.89 37.96 -2.17
CA CYS A 152 6.44 38.94 -1.26
C CYS A 152 7.51 39.82 -1.94
N GLY A 153 8.42 39.20 -2.68
CA GLY A 153 9.43 39.93 -3.45
C GLY A 153 8.82 40.77 -4.58
N LEU A 154 7.81 40.21 -5.30
CA LEU A 154 7.07 40.96 -6.33
C LEU A 154 6.35 42.16 -5.75
N LEU A 155 5.67 42.04 -4.60
CA LEU A 155 5.01 43.18 -3.95
C LEU A 155 5.99 44.27 -3.62
N VAL A 156 7.18 43.94 -3.07
CA VAL A 156 8.23 44.91 -2.82
C VAL A 156 8.63 45.63 -4.12
N LEU A 157 8.88 44.90 -5.19
CA LEU A 157 9.22 45.50 -6.50
C LEU A 157 8.09 46.38 -7.04
N LEU A 158 6.83 45.89 -7.02
CA LEU A 158 5.66 46.62 -7.55
C LEU A 158 5.42 47.96 -6.82
N PHE A 159 5.76 48.08 -5.54
CA PHE A 159 5.62 49.34 -4.82
C PHE A 159 6.90 50.21 -4.76
N ALA A 160 8.07 49.62 -5.05
CA ALA A 160 9.34 50.33 -5.05
C ALA A 160 9.56 51.24 -6.28
N PHE A 161 8.92 50.91 -7.43
CA PHE A 161 9.06 51.68 -8.69
C PHE A 161 7.93 52.71 -8.83
N ASP A 162 6.75 52.33 -9.23
CA ASP A 162 5.57 53.23 -9.28
C ASP A 162 4.36 52.53 -8.61
N TRP A 163 3.95 53.08 -7.44
CA TRP A 163 2.85 52.50 -6.67
C TRP A 163 1.52 52.48 -7.41
N ARG A 164 1.28 53.42 -8.38
CA ARG A 164 0.05 53.49 -9.20
C ARG A 164 -0.01 52.32 -10.18
N LEU A 165 1.07 52.05 -10.88
CA LEU A 165 1.18 50.87 -11.75
C LEU A 165 1.14 49.57 -10.94
N GLY A 166 1.73 49.58 -9.73
CA GLY A 166 1.64 48.48 -8.78
C GLY A 166 0.20 48.15 -8.41
N LEU A 167 -0.61 49.14 -8.02
CA LEU A 167 -2.02 48.96 -7.74
C LEU A 167 -2.82 48.48 -8.94
N LEU A 168 -2.58 49.04 -10.14
CA LEU A 168 -3.21 48.62 -11.38
C LEU A 168 -2.93 47.14 -11.72
N SER A 169 -1.69 46.70 -11.49
CA SER A 169 -1.34 45.29 -11.71
C SER A 169 -2.00 44.34 -10.71
N LEU A 170 -2.25 44.81 -9.47
CA LEU A 170 -2.88 44.01 -8.40
C LEU A 170 -4.38 43.82 -8.58
N VAL A 171 -5.10 44.72 -9.28
CA VAL A 171 -6.55 44.58 -9.47
C VAL A 171 -6.93 43.23 -10.09
N PRO A 172 -6.39 42.82 -11.27
CA PRO A 172 -6.74 41.53 -11.83
C PRO A 172 -6.15 40.35 -11.03
N VAL A 173 -5.04 40.56 -10.29
CA VAL A 173 -4.48 39.55 -9.40
C VAL A 173 -5.45 39.24 -8.25
N VAL A 174 -5.98 40.26 -7.60
CA VAL A 174 -6.98 40.12 -6.52
C VAL A 174 -8.26 39.48 -7.06
N LEU A 175 -8.73 39.91 -8.23
CA LEU A 175 -9.87 39.31 -8.87
C LEU A 175 -9.63 37.81 -9.18
N GLY A 176 -8.48 37.47 -9.75
CA GLY A 176 -8.07 36.08 -9.99
C GLY A 176 -8.02 35.26 -8.70
N PHE A 177 -7.47 35.83 -7.61
CA PHE A 177 -7.45 35.16 -6.31
C PHE A 177 -8.86 34.92 -5.75
N LEU A 178 -9.76 35.88 -5.84
CA LEU A 178 -11.16 35.71 -5.41
C LEU A 178 -11.87 34.62 -6.22
N ILE A 179 -11.65 34.59 -7.55
CA ILE A 179 -12.19 33.52 -8.40
C ILE A 179 -11.59 32.16 -7.99
N MET A 180 -10.29 32.08 -7.73
CA MET A 180 -9.63 30.86 -7.29
C MET A 180 -10.23 30.34 -5.97
N MET A 181 -10.59 31.21 -5.03
CA MET A 181 -11.26 30.80 -3.78
C MET A 181 -12.60 30.10 -4.02
N THR A 182 -13.30 30.40 -5.12
CA THR A 182 -14.55 29.69 -5.49
C THR A 182 -14.30 28.27 -6.01
N MET A 183 -13.09 28.00 -6.48
CA MET A 183 -12.66 26.69 -6.99
C MET A 183 -12.02 25.81 -5.89
N THR A 184 -11.75 26.36 -4.71
CA THR A 184 -11.18 25.70 -3.56
C THR A 184 -12.17 25.74 -2.41
N GLY A 185 -12.48 24.64 -1.77
CA GLY A 185 -13.41 24.60 -0.64
C GLY A 185 -13.87 23.18 -0.33
N LYS A 186 -14.64 23.04 0.76
CA LYS A 186 -15.12 21.71 1.21
C LYS A 186 -15.93 20.97 0.13
N GLN A 187 -16.81 21.68 -0.58
CA GLN A 187 -17.62 21.11 -1.65
C GLN A 187 -16.76 20.56 -2.82
N MET A 188 -15.68 21.27 -3.17
CA MET A 188 -14.75 20.81 -4.20
C MET A 188 -13.92 19.62 -3.71
N GLN A 189 -13.53 19.60 -2.42
CA GLN A 189 -12.83 18.46 -1.80
C GLN A 189 -13.69 17.19 -1.82
N GLU A 190 -14.97 17.30 -1.50
CA GLU A 190 -15.92 16.18 -1.58
C GLU A 190 -16.04 15.64 -3.01
N LYS A 191 -16.17 16.52 -3.99
CA LYS A 191 -16.22 16.11 -5.40
C LYS A 191 -14.92 15.50 -5.92
N MET A 192 -13.79 16.02 -5.49
CA MET A 192 -12.49 15.42 -5.80
C MET A 192 -12.37 14.01 -5.21
N LYS A 193 -12.86 13.82 -3.98
CA LYS A 193 -12.89 12.49 -3.35
C LYS A 193 -13.78 11.51 -4.12
N GLU A 194 -14.96 11.94 -4.54
CA GLU A 194 -15.87 11.13 -5.36
C GLU A 194 -15.24 10.79 -6.73
N TYR A 195 -14.56 11.73 -7.37
CA TYR A 195 -13.79 11.50 -8.59
C TYR A 195 -12.69 10.46 -8.38
N GLN A 196 -11.92 10.57 -7.29
CA GLN A 196 -10.85 9.61 -6.96
C GLN A 196 -11.42 8.21 -6.66
N ASN A 197 -12.55 8.12 -5.98
CA ASN A 197 -13.23 6.84 -5.74
C ASN A 197 -13.70 6.19 -7.06
N ALA A 198 -14.30 6.98 -7.96
CA ALA A 198 -14.73 6.48 -9.27
C ALA A 198 -13.55 5.99 -10.14
N LEU A 199 -12.40 6.67 -10.06
CA LEU A 199 -11.16 6.26 -10.71
C LEU A 199 -10.60 4.96 -10.11
N GLU A 200 -10.66 4.81 -8.79
CA GLU A 200 -10.23 3.59 -8.10
C GLU A 200 -11.13 2.40 -8.46
N ASP A 201 -12.45 2.58 -8.46
CA ASP A 201 -13.42 1.57 -8.86
C ASP A 201 -13.16 1.10 -10.30
N MET A 202 -12.98 2.03 -11.23
CA MET A 202 -12.66 1.72 -12.62
C MET A 202 -11.33 0.94 -12.74
N SER A 203 -10.31 1.34 -11.98
CA SER A 203 -9.00 0.66 -11.98
C SER A 203 -9.10 -0.76 -11.42
N ASN A 204 -9.88 -0.97 -10.36
CA ASN A 204 -10.11 -2.29 -9.77
C ASN A 204 -10.84 -3.22 -10.73
N GLU A 205 -11.91 -2.75 -11.38
CA GLU A 205 -12.65 -3.51 -12.38
C GLU A 205 -11.80 -3.82 -13.64
N ALA A 206 -10.88 -2.90 -14.03
CA ALA A 206 -9.93 -3.15 -15.10
C ALA A 206 -8.97 -4.30 -14.76
N VAL A 207 -8.47 -4.38 -13.53
CA VAL A 207 -7.61 -5.47 -13.07
C VAL A 207 -8.38 -6.80 -13.10
N GLU A 208 -9.63 -6.81 -12.64
CA GLU A 208 -10.48 -8.01 -12.69
C GLU A 208 -10.76 -8.43 -14.13
N TYR A 209 -11.01 -7.48 -15.04
CA TYR A 209 -11.17 -7.76 -16.47
C TYR A 209 -9.92 -8.41 -17.06
N VAL A 210 -8.73 -7.87 -16.77
CA VAL A 210 -7.45 -8.45 -17.26
C VAL A 210 -7.23 -9.86 -16.73
N ARG A 211 -7.57 -10.13 -15.47
CA ARG A 211 -7.53 -11.49 -14.89
C ARG A 211 -8.53 -12.44 -15.57
N GLY A 212 -9.68 -11.92 -15.99
CA GLY A 212 -10.73 -12.65 -16.68
C GLY A 212 -10.50 -12.82 -18.20
N ILE A 213 -9.46 -12.23 -18.81
CA ILE A 213 -9.19 -12.32 -20.26
C ILE A 213 -9.22 -13.76 -20.80
N PRO A 214 -8.64 -14.78 -20.15
CA PRO A 214 -8.72 -16.15 -20.63
C PRO A 214 -10.18 -16.63 -20.80
N VAL A 215 -11.04 -16.32 -19.82
CA VAL A 215 -12.47 -16.65 -19.85
C VAL A 215 -13.17 -15.88 -20.97
N VAL A 216 -12.92 -14.57 -21.06
CA VAL A 216 -13.50 -13.71 -22.11
C VAL A 216 -13.14 -14.23 -23.50
N LYS A 217 -11.89 -14.61 -23.75
CA LYS A 217 -11.44 -15.18 -25.04
C LYS A 217 -12.03 -16.54 -25.31
N THR A 218 -12.08 -17.42 -24.32
CA THR A 218 -12.61 -18.79 -24.48
C THR A 218 -14.09 -18.79 -24.86
N PHE A 219 -14.87 -17.86 -24.30
CA PHE A 219 -16.31 -17.78 -24.56
C PHE A 219 -16.68 -16.73 -25.62
N GLY A 220 -15.71 -16.18 -26.36
CA GLY A 220 -15.96 -15.22 -27.44
C GLY A 220 -16.61 -13.90 -26.99
N GLN A 221 -16.43 -13.53 -25.73
CA GLN A 221 -17.03 -12.34 -25.15
C GLN A 221 -16.24 -11.07 -25.50
N THR A 222 -16.88 -9.91 -25.45
CA THR A 222 -16.25 -8.61 -25.67
C THR A 222 -16.20 -7.82 -24.37
N ILE A 223 -15.46 -6.68 -24.37
CA ILE A 223 -15.40 -5.75 -23.23
C ILE A 223 -16.81 -5.28 -22.81
N PHE A 224 -17.74 -5.16 -23.76
CA PHE A 224 -19.14 -4.76 -23.48
C PHE A 224 -19.94 -5.86 -22.77
N SER A 225 -19.52 -7.11 -22.87
CA SER A 225 -20.11 -8.22 -22.14
C SER A 225 -19.70 -8.22 -20.67
N PHE A 226 -18.60 -7.54 -20.32
CA PHE A 226 -18.15 -7.36 -18.94
C PHE A 226 -18.82 -6.12 -18.31
N LYS A 227 -20.11 -6.25 -18.05
CA LYS A 227 -21.01 -5.17 -17.65
C LYS A 227 -20.46 -4.30 -16.52
N LYS A 228 -19.88 -4.90 -15.48
CA LYS A 228 -19.31 -4.19 -14.33
C LYS A 228 -18.22 -3.20 -14.73
N PHE A 229 -17.28 -3.63 -15.58
CA PHE A 229 -16.20 -2.76 -16.05
C PHE A 229 -16.73 -1.63 -16.93
N LYS A 230 -17.65 -1.93 -17.84
CA LYS A 230 -18.31 -0.89 -18.64
C LYS A 230 -19.04 0.13 -17.75
N ASP A 231 -19.82 -0.35 -16.78
CA ASP A 231 -20.57 0.52 -15.86
C ASP A 231 -19.60 1.39 -15.01
N SER A 232 -18.43 0.89 -14.63
CA SER A 232 -17.41 1.67 -13.91
C SER A 232 -16.80 2.77 -14.80
N ILE A 233 -16.53 2.48 -16.08
CA ILE A 233 -16.10 3.49 -17.06
C ILE A 233 -17.17 4.58 -17.25
N ASP A 234 -18.44 4.18 -17.40
CA ASP A 234 -19.52 5.12 -17.58
C ASP A 234 -19.72 6.01 -16.33
N ARG A 235 -19.63 5.46 -15.12
CA ARG A 235 -19.62 6.24 -13.87
C ARG A 235 -18.45 7.22 -13.82
N TYR A 236 -17.22 6.75 -14.09
CA TYR A 236 -16.05 7.62 -14.13
C TYR A 236 -16.22 8.75 -15.14
N LYS A 237 -16.69 8.44 -16.36
CA LYS A 237 -16.99 9.45 -17.40
C LYS A 237 -17.99 10.51 -16.91
N VAL A 238 -19.06 10.10 -16.24
CA VAL A 238 -20.07 11.04 -15.69
C VAL A 238 -19.40 11.99 -14.69
N TRP A 239 -18.56 11.48 -13.81
CA TRP A 239 -17.81 12.27 -12.83
C TRP A 239 -16.82 13.23 -13.47
N VAL A 240 -16.01 12.76 -14.41
CA VAL A 240 -15.06 13.62 -15.15
C VAL A 240 -15.78 14.78 -15.84
N ILE A 241 -16.88 14.48 -16.53
CA ILE A 241 -17.67 15.51 -17.23
C ILE A 241 -18.28 16.50 -16.24
N ALA A 242 -18.84 16.03 -15.13
CA ALA A 242 -19.43 16.88 -14.10
C ALA A 242 -18.39 17.81 -13.46
N TYR A 243 -17.24 17.25 -13.07
CA TYR A 243 -16.10 17.99 -12.51
C TYR A 243 -15.56 19.05 -13.49
N THR A 244 -15.30 18.65 -14.74
CA THR A 244 -14.81 19.56 -15.78
C THR A 244 -15.81 20.68 -16.09
N LYS A 245 -17.11 20.36 -16.19
CA LYS A 245 -18.15 21.38 -16.43
C LYS A 245 -18.22 22.39 -15.29
N GLN A 246 -18.08 21.96 -14.06
CA GLN A 246 -18.14 22.85 -12.90
C GLN A 246 -16.94 23.79 -12.84
N LEU A 247 -15.74 23.28 -13.15
CA LEU A 247 -14.51 24.07 -13.14
C LEU A 247 -14.36 24.98 -14.37
N ARG A 248 -14.97 24.62 -15.50
CA ARG A 248 -14.79 25.32 -16.78
C ARG A 248 -15.00 26.83 -16.68
N THR A 249 -16.13 27.26 -16.14
CA THR A 249 -16.48 28.69 -16.07
C THR A 249 -15.59 29.48 -15.11
N PRO A 250 -15.38 29.05 -13.84
CA PRO A 250 -14.43 29.73 -12.96
C PRO A 250 -13.01 29.76 -13.53
N MET A 251 -12.55 28.66 -14.15
CA MET A 251 -11.20 28.59 -14.76
C MET A 251 -11.04 29.56 -15.93
N MET A 252 -12.06 29.73 -16.75
CA MET A 252 -12.04 30.74 -17.84
C MET A 252 -11.90 32.16 -17.27
N PHE A 253 -12.70 32.51 -16.26
CA PHE A 253 -12.61 33.83 -15.63
C PHE A 253 -11.27 34.04 -14.89
N TYR A 254 -10.78 33.01 -14.21
CA TYR A 254 -9.46 33.04 -13.57
C TYR A 254 -8.35 33.29 -14.58
N THR A 255 -8.35 32.54 -15.68
CA THR A 255 -7.35 32.69 -16.74
C THR A 255 -7.44 34.07 -17.40
N ALA A 256 -8.67 34.56 -17.64
CA ALA A 256 -8.89 35.89 -18.17
C ALA A 256 -8.41 36.99 -17.21
N ALA A 257 -8.69 36.86 -15.90
CA ALA A 257 -8.23 37.82 -14.89
C ALA A 257 -6.70 37.88 -14.82
N ILE A 258 -6.03 36.73 -14.74
CA ILE A 258 -4.56 36.68 -14.62
C ILE A 258 -3.87 37.26 -15.86
N ASN A 259 -4.34 36.91 -17.06
CA ASN A 259 -3.80 37.48 -18.29
C ASN A 259 -4.26 38.95 -18.52
N GLY A 260 -5.28 39.38 -17.80
CA GLY A 260 -5.77 40.75 -17.79
C GLY A 260 -4.79 41.77 -17.19
N VAL A 261 -3.76 41.34 -16.43
CA VAL A 261 -2.75 42.25 -15.86
C VAL A 261 -2.10 43.10 -16.93
N PHE A 262 -1.75 42.49 -18.06
CA PHE A 262 -1.17 43.22 -19.19
C PHE A 262 -2.13 44.28 -19.76
N ALA A 263 -3.40 43.92 -19.95
CA ALA A 263 -4.41 44.84 -20.47
C ALA A 263 -4.69 46.01 -19.51
N THR A 264 -4.77 45.73 -18.19
CA THR A 264 -4.97 46.78 -17.19
C THR A 264 -3.79 47.74 -17.08
N LEU A 265 -2.55 47.25 -17.21
CA LEU A 265 -1.36 48.09 -17.23
C LEU A 265 -1.32 49.01 -18.46
N ILE A 266 -1.67 48.49 -19.66
CA ILE A 266 -1.73 49.31 -20.87
C ILE A 266 -2.86 50.34 -20.75
N ALA A 267 -4.09 49.92 -20.43
CA ALA A 267 -5.22 50.81 -20.32
C ALA A 267 -5.02 51.89 -19.23
N GLY A 268 -4.52 51.50 -18.04
CA GLY A 268 -4.21 52.41 -16.98
C GLY A 268 -3.01 53.31 -17.31
N GLY A 269 -1.99 52.78 -17.98
CA GLY A 269 -0.87 53.56 -18.47
C GLY A 269 -1.30 54.68 -19.43
N LEU A 270 -2.18 54.36 -20.38
CA LEU A 270 -2.74 55.34 -21.31
C LEU A 270 -3.56 56.42 -20.59
N LEU A 271 -4.37 56.04 -19.59
CA LEU A 271 -5.13 56.98 -18.77
C LEU A 271 -4.24 57.93 -17.95
N LEU A 272 -3.14 57.40 -17.37
CA LEU A 272 -2.20 58.16 -16.56
C LEU A 272 -1.27 59.09 -17.38
N THR A 273 -1.25 58.92 -18.70
CA THR A 273 -0.41 59.71 -19.63
C THR A 273 -1.19 60.77 -20.39
N GLN A 274 -2.47 60.99 -20.10
CA GLN A 274 -3.32 62.02 -20.79
C GLN A 274 -2.71 63.41 -20.71
N ASP A 275 -2.07 63.78 -19.60
CA ASP A 275 -1.47 65.08 -19.37
C ASP A 275 0.02 65.15 -19.82
N GLY A 276 0.53 64.16 -20.47
CA GLY A 276 1.92 64.03 -20.94
C GLY A 276 2.65 62.79 -20.45
N VAL A 277 3.66 62.34 -21.21
CA VAL A 277 4.48 61.17 -20.91
C VAL A 277 5.84 61.63 -20.38
N THR A 278 6.19 61.22 -19.13
CA THR A 278 7.56 61.38 -18.65
C THR A 278 8.39 60.13 -18.94
N SER A 279 9.70 60.31 -19.22
CA SER A 279 10.62 59.19 -19.49
C SER A 279 10.66 58.19 -18.35
N GLY A 280 10.55 58.66 -17.09
CA GLY A 280 10.50 57.80 -15.89
C GLY A 280 9.25 56.94 -15.84
N PHE A 281 8.07 57.50 -16.14
CA PHE A 281 6.82 56.73 -16.19
C PHE A 281 6.83 55.68 -17.31
N LEU A 282 7.38 56.04 -18.47
CA LEU A 282 7.50 55.08 -19.58
C LEU A 282 8.44 53.93 -19.23
N LEU A 283 9.57 54.23 -18.58
CA LEU A 283 10.49 53.21 -18.07
C LEU A 283 9.83 52.24 -17.12
N ASP A 284 9.08 52.75 -16.14
CA ASP A 284 8.40 51.94 -15.15
C ASP A 284 7.26 51.12 -15.80
N LEU A 285 6.50 51.68 -16.73
CA LEU A 285 5.48 50.94 -17.48
C LEU A 285 6.08 49.77 -18.25
N ILE A 286 7.20 49.97 -18.96
CA ILE A 286 7.91 48.89 -19.66
C ILE A 286 8.35 47.80 -18.68
N PHE A 287 8.90 48.21 -17.54
CA PHE A 287 9.32 47.28 -16.49
C PHE A 287 8.15 46.41 -15.99
N TYR A 288 6.97 47.00 -15.70
CA TYR A 288 5.80 46.28 -15.27
C TYR A 288 5.28 45.32 -16.33
N ILE A 289 5.34 45.67 -17.61
CA ILE A 289 5.01 44.79 -18.72
C ILE A 289 5.94 43.57 -18.74
N ILE A 290 7.25 43.77 -18.53
CA ILE A 290 8.24 42.68 -18.52
C ILE A 290 8.06 41.73 -17.35
N ILE A 291 7.66 42.24 -16.16
CA ILE A 291 7.48 41.41 -14.97
C ILE A 291 6.12 40.69 -14.93
N THR A 292 5.14 41.12 -15.71
CA THR A 292 3.78 40.53 -15.76
C THR A 292 3.74 39.00 -15.90
N PRO A 293 4.55 38.34 -16.79
CA PRO A 293 4.58 36.89 -16.89
C PRO A 293 4.94 36.19 -15.56
N VAL A 294 5.82 36.79 -14.75
CA VAL A 294 6.22 36.24 -13.43
C VAL A 294 5.02 36.25 -12.48
N ILE A 295 4.21 37.30 -12.50
CA ILE A 295 2.97 37.41 -11.71
C ILE A 295 2.00 36.28 -12.12
N SER A 296 1.75 36.12 -13.41
CA SER A 296 0.83 35.11 -13.94
C SER A 296 1.26 33.69 -13.61
N VAL A 297 2.54 33.35 -13.78
CA VAL A 297 3.09 32.03 -13.46
C VAL A 297 3.02 31.76 -11.95
N THR A 298 3.32 32.76 -11.11
CA THR A 298 3.29 32.60 -9.66
C THR A 298 1.89 32.29 -9.16
N LEU A 299 0.87 33.00 -9.64
CA LEU A 299 -0.53 32.75 -9.27
C LEU A 299 -1.01 31.36 -9.73
N THR A 300 -0.62 30.95 -10.93
CA THR A 300 -0.93 29.61 -11.44
C THR A 300 -0.32 28.51 -10.56
N ARG A 301 0.92 28.67 -10.13
CA ARG A 301 1.57 27.73 -9.18
C ARG A 301 0.81 27.64 -7.85
N ILE A 302 0.38 28.77 -7.28
CA ILE A 302 -0.37 28.80 -6.01
C ILE A 302 -1.69 28.02 -6.17
N MET A 303 -2.37 28.16 -7.29
CA MET A 303 -3.64 27.47 -7.57
C MET A 303 -3.47 25.94 -7.54
N PHE A 304 -2.48 25.38 -8.23
CA PHE A 304 -2.28 23.93 -8.30
C PHE A 304 -1.71 23.30 -7.01
N GLN A 305 -1.17 24.08 -6.09
CA GLN A 305 -0.64 23.54 -4.82
C GLN A 305 -1.71 22.94 -3.90
N SER A 306 -2.95 23.42 -3.96
CA SER A 306 -4.03 22.89 -3.10
C SER A 306 -4.48 21.49 -3.53
N GLU A 307 -4.47 21.19 -4.83
CA GLU A 307 -4.82 19.88 -5.37
C GLU A 307 -3.82 18.79 -4.93
N ASN A 308 -2.53 19.09 -5.02
CA ASN A 308 -1.47 18.18 -4.62
C ASN A 308 -1.47 17.86 -3.11
N ALA A 309 -1.91 18.78 -2.26
CA ALA A 309 -2.02 18.54 -0.82
C ALA A 309 -3.07 17.47 -0.47
N MET A 310 -4.14 17.36 -1.25
CA MET A 310 -5.20 16.36 -1.05
C MET A 310 -4.69 14.94 -1.32
N ILE A 311 -3.83 14.76 -2.32
CA ILE A 311 -3.24 13.46 -2.66
C ILE A 311 -2.41 12.91 -1.49
N VAL A 312 -1.67 13.77 -0.82
CA VAL A 312 -0.86 13.37 0.34
C VAL A 312 -1.72 13.08 1.57
N ASP A 313 -2.77 13.84 1.77
CA ASP A 313 -3.72 13.57 2.87
C ASP A 313 -4.38 12.19 2.69
N ASP A 314 -4.81 11.83 1.48
CA ASP A 314 -5.33 10.50 1.17
C ASP A 314 -4.27 9.40 1.37
N ALA A 315 -3.05 9.63 0.88
CA ALA A 315 -1.93 8.69 1.04
C ALA A 315 -1.62 8.41 2.51
N LEU A 316 -1.57 9.45 3.35
CA LEU A 316 -1.35 9.30 4.79
C LEU A 316 -2.52 8.63 5.50
N GLN A 317 -3.77 8.93 5.14
CA GLN A 317 -4.95 8.25 5.69
C GLN A 317 -4.92 6.74 5.37
N ARG A 318 -4.47 6.35 4.17
CA ARG A 318 -4.30 4.93 3.81
C ARG A 318 -3.23 4.24 4.66
N ILE A 319 -2.10 4.88 4.87
CA ILE A 319 -1.05 4.37 5.77
C ILE A 319 -1.58 4.25 7.20
N ASP A 320 -2.31 5.25 7.67
CA ASP A 320 -2.92 5.27 9.00
C ASP A 320 -3.95 4.16 9.19
N SER A 321 -4.71 3.82 8.14
CA SER A 321 -5.65 2.69 8.20
C SER A 321 -4.98 1.36 8.54
N VAL A 322 -3.68 1.23 8.27
CA VAL A 322 -2.86 0.07 8.66
C VAL A 322 -2.22 0.28 10.03
N LEU A 323 -1.60 1.44 10.25
CA LEU A 323 -0.84 1.73 11.49
C LEU A 323 -1.74 1.81 12.74
N HIS A 324 -3.03 2.12 12.60
CA HIS A 324 -3.99 2.14 13.71
C HIS A 324 -4.57 0.76 14.08
N LEU A 325 -4.30 -0.26 13.26
CA LEU A 325 -4.71 -1.62 13.61
C LEU A 325 -3.90 -2.10 14.82
N LYS A 326 -4.58 -2.74 15.75
CA LYS A 326 -3.92 -3.21 16.97
C LYS A 326 -3.17 -4.51 16.69
N PRO A 327 -1.86 -4.57 16.97
CA PRO A 327 -1.12 -5.83 17.01
C PRO A 327 -1.72 -6.77 18.07
N LEU A 328 -1.42 -8.07 17.96
CA LEU A 328 -1.69 -9.00 19.04
C LEU A 328 -0.91 -8.56 20.28
N GLU A 329 -1.60 -8.50 21.43
CA GLU A 329 -0.98 -8.10 22.68
C GLU A 329 0.10 -9.11 23.09
N GLU A 330 1.29 -8.63 23.37
CA GLU A 330 2.35 -9.44 23.94
C GLU A 330 2.14 -9.57 25.47
N THR A 331 2.37 -10.75 25.99
CA THR A 331 2.19 -11.01 27.43
C THR A 331 3.22 -10.27 28.27
N ARG A 332 2.77 -9.73 29.41
CA ARG A 332 3.65 -9.15 30.43
C ARG A 332 4.13 -10.19 31.44
N HIS A 333 3.48 -11.35 31.49
CA HIS A 333 3.76 -12.46 32.39
C HIS A 333 3.92 -13.74 31.59
N PRO A 334 5.12 -13.98 31.01
CA PRO A 334 5.37 -15.14 30.17
C PRO A 334 5.17 -16.45 30.95
N MET A 335 4.42 -17.36 30.38
CA MET A 335 4.20 -18.72 30.89
C MET A 335 4.58 -19.73 29.81
N HIS A 336 5.12 -20.88 30.24
CA HIS A 336 5.65 -21.91 29.34
C HIS A 336 4.74 -23.14 29.32
N PRO A 337 4.39 -23.68 28.11
CA PRO A 337 3.60 -24.90 28.00
C PRO A 337 4.32 -26.10 28.63
N GLN A 338 3.59 -26.92 29.40
CA GLN A 338 4.16 -28.10 30.03
C GLN A 338 4.25 -29.32 29.08
N ASN A 339 3.37 -29.37 28.07
CA ASN A 339 3.29 -30.43 27.07
C ASN A 339 2.60 -29.93 25.81
N ALA A 340 2.36 -30.83 24.84
CA ALA A 340 1.74 -30.50 23.57
C ALA A 340 0.21 -30.77 23.53
N SER A 341 -0.49 -30.73 24.68
CA SER A 341 -1.94 -30.82 24.69
C SER A 341 -2.59 -29.49 24.28
N VAL A 342 -3.75 -29.54 23.63
CA VAL A 342 -4.52 -28.37 23.21
C VAL A 342 -5.91 -28.42 23.82
N GLU A 343 -6.32 -27.34 24.47
CA GLU A 343 -7.63 -27.21 25.11
C GLU A 343 -8.30 -25.91 24.66
N LEU A 344 -9.53 -25.98 24.21
CA LEU A 344 -10.38 -24.85 23.88
C LEU A 344 -11.54 -24.83 24.88
N LYS A 345 -11.85 -23.66 25.44
CA LYS A 345 -12.94 -23.48 26.41
C LYS A 345 -13.85 -22.34 26.00
N SER A 346 -15.12 -22.67 25.70
CA SER A 346 -16.20 -21.73 25.42
C SER A 346 -15.77 -20.64 24.39
N ILE A 347 -15.22 -21.08 23.27
CA ILE A 347 -14.71 -20.18 22.24
C ILE A 347 -15.86 -19.58 21.45
N HIS A 348 -15.91 -18.24 21.41
CA HIS A 348 -16.72 -17.46 20.49
C HIS A 348 -15.82 -16.62 19.59
N PHE A 349 -16.09 -16.62 18.28
CA PHE A 349 -15.27 -15.90 17.33
C PHE A 349 -16.05 -15.37 16.13
N SER A 350 -15.75 -14.12 15.74
CA SER A 350 -16.21 -13.45 14.54
C SER A 350 -15.03 -12.70 13.88
N TYR A 351 -14.95 -12.66 12.53
CA TYR A 351 -13.93 -11.90 11.82
C TYR A 351 -14.25 -10.40 11.73
N ASP A 352 -15.52 -10.04 11.66
CA ASP A 352 -16.04 -8.68 11.45
C ASP A 352 -16.75 -8.09 12.67
N GLY A 353 -16.97 -8.91 13.68
CA GLY A 353 -17.75 -8.55 14.88
C GLY A 353 -19.27 -8.63 14.69
N GLU A 354 -19.77 -8.89 13.47
CA GLU A 354 -21.20 -8.96 13.17
C GLU A 354 -21.69 -10.42 13.08
N LYS A 355 -20.97 -11.25 12.30
CA LYS A 355 -21.33 -12.66 12.10
C LYS A 355 -20.45 -13.60 12.90
N GLU A 356 -21.04 -14.26 13.88
CA GLU A 356 -20.36 -15.26 14.70
C GLU A 356 -20.06 -16.53 13.88
N VAL A 357 -18.76 -16.87 13.76
CA VAL A 357 -18.27 -18.04 13.01
C VAL A 357 -18.09 -19.25 13.92
N LEU A 358 -17.66 -19.05 15.17
CA LEU A 358 -17.56 -20.09 16.19
C LEU A 358 -18.44 -19.71 17.40
N LYS A 359 -19.21 -20.69 17.89
CA LYS A 359 -20.25 -20.50 18.89
C LYS A 359 -20.08 -21.54 20.00
N ASP A 360 -19.52 -21.13 21.13
CA ASP A 360 -19.30 -21.97 22.33
C ASP A 360 -18.56 -23.29 22.04
N ILE A 361 -17.41 -23.19 21.32
CA ILE A 361 -16.57 -24.37 21.07
C ILE A 361 -15.77 -24.73 22.31
N SER A 362 -15.97 -25.96 22.79
CA SER A 362 -15.15 -26.56 23.84
C SER A 362 -14.68 -27.94 23.42
N LEU A 363 -13.37 -28.19 23.42
CA LEU A 363 -12.75 -29.47 23.09
C LEU A 363 -11.36 -29.59 23.70
N THR A 364 -10.88 -30.84 23.83
CA THR A 364 -9.55 -31.13 24.35
C THR A 364 -8.87 -32.15 23.46
N ILE A 365 -7.60 -31.89 23.12
CA ILE A 365 -6.73 -32.76 22.33
C ILE A 365 -5.55 -33.13 23.21
N PRO A 366 -5.45 -34.40 23.64
CA PRO A 366 -4.32 -34.90 24.42
C PRO A 366 -2.99 -34.80 23.65
N ALA A 367 -1.88 -34.63 24.36
CA ALA A 367 -0.56 -34.65 23.75
C ALA A 367 -0.27 -35.97 23.03
N GLY A 368 0.32 -35.88 21.83
CA GLY A 368 0.69 -37.04 21.03
C GLY A 368 -0.45 -37.70 20.24
N GLN A 369 -1.66 -37.18 20.32
CA GLN A 369 -2.78 -37.69 19.53
C GLN A 369 -2.91 -37.01 18.18
N THR A 370 -3.39 -37.78 17.19
CA THR A 370 -3.80 -37.28 15.88
C THR A 370 -5.31 -37.12 15.85
N VAL A 371 -5.80 -35.89 15.65
CA VAL A 371 -7.21 -35.57 15.56
C VAL A 371 -7.60 -34.98 14.22
N ALA A 372 -8.86 -35.16 13.81
CA ALA A 372 -9.38 -34.57 12.59
C ALA A 372 -10.56 -33.64 12.85
N PHE A 373 -10.53 -32.45 12.25
CA PHE A 373 -11.69 -31.56 12.12
C PHE A 373 -12.36 -31.84 10.77
N VAL A 374 -13.60 -32.33 10.80
CA VAL A 374 -14.42 -32.61 9.61
C VAL A 374 -15.72 -31.82 9.67
N GLY A 375 -16.44 -31.74 8.55
CA GLY A 375 -17.73 -31.05 8.50
C GLY A 375 -17.90 -30.26 7.19
N PRO A 376 -19.06 -29.63 6.97
CA PRO A 376 -19.35 -28.87 5.76
C PRO A 376 -18.41 -27.69 5.59
N SER A 377 -18.25 -27.23 4.33
CA SER A 377 -17.50 -26.00 4.03
C SER A 377 -18.13 -24.81 4.73
N GLY A 378 -17.31 -23.92 5.29
CA GLY A 378 -17.79 -22.78 6.07
C GLY A 378 -18.18 -23.10 7.52
N GLY A 379 -18.07 -24.36 7.99
CA GLY A 379 -18.42 -24.78 9.35
C GLY A 379 -17.51 -24.25 10.47
N GLY A 380 -16.37 -23.60 10.16
CA GLY A 380 -15.45 -23.01 11.15
C GLY A 380 -14.15 -23.77 11.39
N LYS A 381 -13.87 -24.86 10.66
CA LYS A 381 -12.68 -25.74 10.86
C LYS A 381 -11.35 -24.98 10.77
N THR A 382 -11.10 -24.27 9.69
CA THR A 382 -9.88 -23.49 9.48
C THR A 382 -9.78 -22.32 10.48
N THR A 383 -10.92 -21.71 10.83
CA THR A 383 -10.97 -20.68 11.86
C THR A 383 -10.52 -21.22 13.23
N LEU A 384 -10.94 -22.43 13.58
CA LEU A 384 -10.54 -23.09 14.82
C LEU A 384 -9.02 -23.33 14.86
N ALA A 385 -8.47 -23.85 13.76
CA ALA A 385 -7.01 -24.04 13.62
C ALA A 385 -6.22 -22.73 13.71
N ASN A 386 -6.75 -21.65 13.12
CA ASN A 386 -6.15 -20.32 13.18
C ASN A 386 -6.13 -19.77 14.63
N LEU A 387 -7.15 -20.04 15.45
CA LEU A 387 -7.17 -19.67 16.86
C LEU A 387 -6.16 -20.46 17.69
N ILE A 388 -5.98 -21.76 17.39
CA ILE A 388 -4.97 -22.59 18.06
C ILE A 388 -3.56 -22.07 17.79
N SER A 389 -3.29 -21.61 16.56
CA SER A 389 -2.01 -21.00 16.18
C SER A 389 -1.88 -19.53 16.63
N ARG A 390 -2.92 -18.99 17.29
CA ARG A 390 -3.01 -17.57 17.65
C ARG A 390 -2.78 -16.62 16.46
N PHE A 391 -3.32 -16.99 15.28
CA PHE A 391 -3.38 -16.04 14.14
C PHE A 391 -4.46 -14.98 14.38
N PHE A 392 -5.38 -15.25 15.29
CA PHE A 392 -6.39 -14.36 15.86
C PHE A 392 -6.56 -14.66 17.34
N ASP A 393 -7.04 -13.69 18.09
CA ASP A 393 -7.53 -13.89 19.45
C ASP A 393 -9.06 -14.06 19.44
N PRO A 394 -9.65 -15.00 20.22
CA PRO A 394 -11.10 -15.14 20.33
C PRO A 394 -11.71 -13.93 21.06
N GLN A 395 -12.97 -13.59 20.75
CA GLN A 395 -13.73 -12.55 21.46
C GLN A 395 -14.06 -12.97 22.88
N SER A 396 -14.39 -14.24 23.08
CA SER A 396 -14.56 -14.81 24.43
C SER A 396 -14.08 -16.25 24.48
N GLY A 397 -13.87 -16.77 25.69
CA GLY A 397 -13.26 -18.06 25.91
C GLY A 397 -11.73 -18.01 25.91
N MET A 398 -11.08 -19.16 25.92
CA MET A 398 -9.63 -19.28 25.96
C MET A 398 -9.13 -20.52 25.21
N VAL A 399 -8.00 -20.37 24.53
CA VAL A 399 -7.23 -21.47 23.93
C VAL A 399 -6.02 -21.71 24.79
N LYS A 400 -5.77 -22.96 25.19
CA LYS A 400 -4.61 -23.36 26.00
C LYS A 400 -3.76 -24.38 25.26
N ILE A 401 -2.44 -24.27 25.42
CA ILE A 401 -1.46 -25.26 24.99
C ILE A 401 -0.66 -25.67 26.23
N GLY A 402 -0.60 -26.97 26.53
CA GLY A 402 0.09 -27.48 27.72
C GLY A 402 -0.39 -26.86 29.03
N GLY A 403 -1.68 -26.56 29.14
CA GLY A 403 -2.30 -25.92 30.30
C GLY A 403 -2.20 -24.39 30.35
N VAL A 404 -1.39 -23.76 29.47
CA VAL A 404 -1.15 -22.31 29.44
C VAL A 404 -2.00 -21.66 28.36
N ASN A 405 -2.65 -20.51 28.66
CA ASN A 405 -3.37 -19.74 27.67
C ASN A 405 -2.39 -19.24 26.57
N VAL A 406 -2.73 -19.41 25.29
CA VAL A 406 -1.88 -18.97 24.18
C VAL A 406 -1.53 -17.48 24.19
N LYS A 407 -2.35 -16.66 24.87
CA LYS A 407 -2.07 -15.22 25.09
C LYS A 407 -0.90 -14.98 26.02
N ASP A 408 -0.65 -15.90 26.95
CA ASP A 408 0.39 -15.80 27.98
C ASP A 408 1.70 -16.49 27.56
N ILE A 409 1.72 -17.18 26.42
CA ILE A 409 2.92 -17.79 25.82
C ILE A 409 3.67 -16.72 25.01
N PRO A 410 5.00 -16.55 25.20
CA PRO A 410 5.81 -15.69 24.33
C PRO A 410 5.63 -16.04 22.86
N LYS A 411 5.50 -15.02 21.98
CA LYS A 411 5.22 -15.22 20.55
C LYS A 411 6.21 -16.17 19.88
N GLU A 412 7.50 -16.00 20.17
CA GLU A 412 8.56 -16.82 19.60
C GLU A 412 8.43 -18.30 20.03
N GLU A 413 8.14 -18.54 21.29
CA GLU A 413 7.94 -19.89 21.84
C GLU A 413 6.66 -20.53 21.28
N LEU A 414 5.56 -19.78 21.17
CA LEU A 414 4.33 -20.26 20.55
C LEU A 414 4.57 -20.65 19.09
N MET A 415 5.31 -19.81 18.34
CA MET A 415 5.67 -20.12 16.95
C MET A 415 6.58 -21.36 16.87
N ASN A 416 7.42 -21.63 17.84
CA ASN A 416 8.26 -22.84 17.90
C ASN A 416 7.45 -24.08 18.36
N THR A 417 6.37 -23.89 19.11
CA THR A 417 5.50 -24.97 19.62
C THR A 417 4.51 -25.45 18.58
N VAL A 418 4.00 -24.56 17.70
CA VAL A 418 3.00 -24.89 16.68
C VAL A 418 3.57 -24.69 15.30
N SER A 419 3.39 -25.68 14.43
CA SER A 419 3.64 -25.56 12.98
C SER A 419 2.35 -25.71 12.19
N PHE A 420 2.22 -24.93 11.11
CA PHE A 420 1.05 -24.94 10.26
C PHE A 420 1.46 -25.25 8.80
N VAL A 421 0.81 -26.25 8.18
CA VAL A 421 0.88 -26.50 6.76
C VAL A 421 -0.40 -26.01 6.13
N PHE A 422 -0.31 -24.91 5.39
CA PHE A 422 -1.46 -24.28 4.74
C PHE A 422 -1.92 -25.07 3.51
N GLN A 423 -3.20 -24.97 3.18
CA GLN A 423 -3.81 -25.52 1.97
C GLN A 423 -3.06 -25.09 0.71
N ASN A 424 -2.72 -23.80 0.59
CA ASN A 424 -1.90 -23.24 -0.47
C ASN A 424 -0.48 -23.02 0.04
N SER A 425 0.37 -24.01 -0.08
CA SER A 425 1.77 -23.96 0.34
C SER A 425 2.58 -23.05 -0.58
N ARG A 426 2.71 -21.76 -0.22
CA ARG A 426 3.49 -20.80 -1.00
C ARG A 426 4.98 -20.93 -0.69
N LEU A 427 5.78 -21.04 -1.74
CA LEU A 427 7.22 -20.93 -1.66
C LEU A 427 7.65 -19.50 -2.00
N VAL A 428 8.70 -19.03 -1.33
CA VAL A 428 9.28 -17.71 -1.57
C VAL A 428 10.21 -17.82 -2.78
N LYS A 429 10.39 -16.72 -3.52
CA LYS A 429 11.34 -16.62 -4.63
C LYS A 429 12.77 -16.65 -4.10
N ALA A 430 13.24 -17.87 -3.83
CA ALA A 430 14.54 -18.21 -3.26
C ALA A 430 14.89 -19.65 -3.66
N SER A 431 16.07 -20.14 -3.33
CA SER A 431 16.43 -21.53 -3.55
C SER A 431 15.56 -22.49 -2.72
N ILE A 432 15.48 -23.78 -3.10
CA ILE A 432 14.81 -24.80 -2.29
C ILE A 432 15.47 -24.87 -0.91
N LEU A 433 16.81 -24.82 -0.86
CA LEU A 433 17.58 -24.78 0.39
C LEU A 433 17.10 -23.67 1.32
N GLU A 434 17.02 -22.44 0.81
CA GLU A 434 16.57 -21.27 1.60
C GLU A 434 15.10 -21.39 2.01
N ASN A 435 14.24 -21.90 1.12
CA ASN A 435 12.84 -22.13 1.45
C ASN A 435 12.64 -23.12 2.60
N VAL A 436 13.40 -24.19 2.66
CA VAL A 436 13.33 -25.18 3.75
C VAL A 436 13.99 -24.63 5.01
N ARG A 437 15.14 -23.95 4.87
CA ARG A 437 15.89 -23.34 5.98
C ARG A 437 15.09 -22.25 6.73
N MET A 438 14.03 -21.71 6.14
CA MET A 438 13.09 -20.84 6.89
C MET A 438 12.50 -21.51 8.13
N GLY A 439 12.44 -22.84 8.20
CA GLY A 439 11.99 -23.58 9.38
C GLY A 439 12.99 -23.53 10.55
N LYS A 440 14.31 -23.43 10.23
CA LYS A 440 15.43 -23.35 11.18
C LYS A 440 16.60 -22.66 10.47
N PRO A 441 16.78 -21.33 10.62
CA PRO A 441 17.78 -20.56 9.87
C PRO A 441 19.21 -21.05 9.97
N GLU A 442 19.63 -21.58 11.14
CA GLU A 442 20.95 -22.10 11.38
C GLU A 442 21.16 -23.54 10.89
N ALA A 443 20.18 -24.18 10.30
CA ALA A 443 20.29 -25.56 9.83
C ALA A 443 21.39 -25.70 8.77
N THR A 444 22.16 -26.78 8.88
CA THR A 444 23.19 -27.15 7.90
C THR A 444 22.54 -27.60 6.58
N ARG A 445 23.33 -27.63 5.51
CA ARG A 445 22.87 -28.18 4.22
C ARG A 445 22.44 -29.64 4.34
N GLU A 446 23.17 -30.42 5.13
CA GLU A 446 22.92 -31.85 5.35
C GLU A 446 21.61 -32.09 6.10
N GLU A 447 21.31 -31.29 7.13
CA GLU A 447 20.01 -31.34 7.82
C GLU A 447 18.85 -31.04 6.84
N VAL A 448 19.02 -30.05 5.94
CA VAL A 448 18.01 -29.71 4.93
C VAL A 448 17.83 -30.86 3.93
N LEU A 449 18.89 -31.46 3.42
CA LEU A 449 18.81 -32.62 2.50
C LEU A 449 18.12 -33.79 3.18
N THR A 450 18.43 -34.06 4.45
CA THR A 450 17.79 -35.13 5.22
C THR A 450 16.28 -34.97 5.33
N VAL A 451 15.81 -33.76 5.66
CA VAL A 451 14.33 -33.53 5.76
C VAL A 451 13.67 -33.50 4.39
N LEU A 452 14.35 -33.07 3.33
CA LEU A 452 13.85 -33.17 1.95
C LEU A 452 13.67 -34.63 1.52
N HIS A 453 14.61 -35.48 1.84
CA HIS A 453 14.48 -36.93 1.62
C HIS A 453 13.31 -37.53 2.42
N HIS A 454 13.17 -37.19 3.70
CA HIS A 454 12.02 -37.62 4.52
C HIS A 454 10.68 -37.10 3.97
N ALA A 455 10.67 -35.94 3.37
CA ALA A 455 9.49 -35.35 2.72
C ALA A 455 9.26 -35.87 1.28
N GLN A 456 9.98 -36.92 0.85
CA GLN A 456 9.85 -37.54 -0.49
C GLN A 456 10.11 -36.54 -1.63
N CYS A 457 11.16 -35.72 -1.51
CA CYS A 457 11.49 -34.67 -2.50
C CYS A 457 12.64 -35.07 -3.45
N ASP A 458 13.17 -36.29 -3.39
CA ASP A 458 14.32 -36.74 -4.20
C ASP A 458 14.07 -36.58 -5.70
N ASP A 459 12.89 -36.99 -6.17
CA ASP A 459 12.44 -36.84 -7.56
C ASP A 459 12.36 -35.37 -8.02
N ILE A 460 12.09 -34.46 -7.10
CA ILE A 460 12.07 -33.01 -7.38
C ILE A 460 13.49 -32.53 -7.61
N LEU A 461 14.42 -32.89 -6.70
CA LEU A 461 15.81 -32.44 -6.76
C LEU A 461 16.53 -32.99 -8.00
N GLU A 462 16.27 -34.23 -8.39
CA GLU A 462 16.83 -34.88 -9.59
C GLU A 462 16.41 -34.21 -10.90
N LYS A 463 15.17 -33.69 -10.97
CA LYS A 463 14.64 -32.97 -12.15
C LYS A 463 15.22 -31.58 -12.32
N LEU A 464 15.79 -30.99 -11.26
CA LEU A 464 16.19 -29.58 -11.24
C LEU A 464 17.67 -29.41 -11.57
N PRO A 465 18.03 -28.42 -12.44
CA PRO A 465 19.41 -28.28 -12.94
C PRO A 465 20.46 -28.05 -11.87
N GLN A 466 20.07 -27.44 -10.74
CA GLN A 466 20.95 -27.12 -9.61
C GLN A 466 20.49 -27.82 -8.31
N GLY A 467 19.63 -28.84 -8.42
CA GLY A 467 19.10 -29.56 -7.28
C GLY A 467 18.51 -28.62 -6.23
N VAL A 468 18.97 -28.72 -4.99
CA VAL A 468 18.49 -27.94 -3.84
C VAL A 468 18.80 -26.42 -3.95
N ASP A 469 19.77 -26.02 -4.76
CA ASP A 469 20.14 -24.60 -4.98
C ASP A 469 19.31 -23.93 -6.06
N THR A 470 18.42 -24.67 -6.72
CA THR A 470 17.54 -24.12 -7.76
C THR A 470 16.62 -23.06 -7.18
N VAL A 471 16.63 -21.86 -7.76
CA VAL A 471 15.75 -20.74 -7.40
C VAL A 471 14.39 -20.92 -8.03
N ILE A 472 13.35 -20.96 -7.21
CA ILE A 472 11.97 -21.22 -7.61
C ILE A 472 11.26 -19.90 -8.00
N GLY A 473 10.28 -19.99 -8.90
CA GLY A 473 9.41 -18.86 -9.27
C GLY A 473 10.09 -17.82 -10.18
N THR A 474 11.22 -18.15 -10.82
CA THR A 474 11.92 -17.33 -11.81
C THR A 474 12.14 -18.07 -13.12
N LYS A 475 11.93 -17.38 -14.26
CA LYS A 475 12.34 -17.79 -15.61
C LYS A 475 12.10 -19.28 -15.97
N GLY A 476 10.95 -19.82 -15.60
CA GLY A 476 10.52 -21.12 -16.12
C GLY A 476 10.67 -22.31 -15.16
N VAL A 477 11.18 -22.14 -13.94
CA VAL A 477 11.18 -23.21 -12.94
C VAL A 477 9.90 -23.13 -12.12
N TYR A 478 8.89 -23.88 -12.50
CA TYR A 478 7.62 -24.01 -11.80
C TYR A 478 7.49 -25.42 -11.23
N LEU A 479 7.09 -25.49 -9.96
CA LEU A 479 6.76 -26.74 -9.28
C LEU A 479 5.25 -26.96 -9.29
N SER A 480 4.83 -28.21 -9.42
CA SER A 480 3.42 -28.59 -9.25
C SER A 480 2.93 -28.33 -7.83
N GLY A 481 1.63 -28.29 -7.60
CA GLY A 481 1.06 -28.08 -6.26
C GLY A 481 1.53 -29.11 -5.25
N GLY A 482 1.61 -30.40 -5.64
CA GLY A 482 2.09 -31.47 -4.78
C GLY A 482 3.62 -31.37 -4.47
N GLU A 483 4.43 -30.93 -5.44
CA GLU A 483 5.86 -30.68 -5.21
C GLU A 483 6.10 -29.51 -4.25
N GLN A 484 5.36 -28.39 -4.41
CA GLN A 484 5.41 -27.26 -3.50
C GLN A 484 5.01 -27.66 -2.07
N GLN A 485 3.99 -28.50 -1.95
CA GLN A 485 3.51 -29.02 -0.68
C GLN A 485 4.56 -29.90 0.02
N ARG A 486 5.23 -30.82 -0.69
CA ARG A 486 6.31 -31.66 -0.12
C ARG A 486 7.46 -30.80 0.40
N ILE A 487 7.86 -29.74 -0.31
CA ILE A 487 8.88 -28.79 0.17
C ILE A 487 8.39 -28.03 1.42
N ALA A 488 7.12 -27.66 1.47
CA ALA A 488 6.56 -27.03 2.67
C ALA A 488 6.51 -28.00 3.86
N ILE A 489 6.24 -29.28 3.64
CA ILE A 489 6.33 -30.33 4.67
C ILE A 489 7.78 -30.46 5.17
N ALA A 490 8.78 -30.48 4.27
CA ALA A 490 10.21 -30.49 4.66
C ALA A 490 10.57 -29.30 5.55
N ARG A 491 10.04 -28.10 5.26
CA ARG A 491 10.21 -26.90 6.11
C ARG A 491 9.66 -27.12 7.52
N VAL A 492 8.48 -27.73 7.64
CA VAL A 492 7.86 -28.04 8.92
C VAL A 492 8.60 -29.16 9.66
N MET A 493 9.10 -30.18 8.94
CA MET A 493 9.97 -31.22 9.52
C MET A 493 11.24 -30.64 10.12
N LEU A 494 11.89 -29.72 9.41
CA LEU A 494 13.12 -29.05 9.86
C LEU A 494 12.87 -28.22 11.14
N LYS A 495 11.72 -27.54 11.23
CA LYS A 495 11.33 -26.78 12.42
C LYS A 495 11.05 -27.67 13.62
N ASN A 496 10.56 -28.87 13.41
CA ASN A 496 10.33 -29.91 14.42
C ASN A 496 9.44 -29.51 15.60
N ALA A 497 8.37 -28.73 15.36
CA ALA A 497 7.41 -28.34 16.38
C ALA A 497 6.64 -29.55 16.96
N PRO A 498 6.28 -29.55 18.27
CA PRO A 498 5.54 -30.64 18.90
C PRO A 498 4.06 -30.68 18.53
N ILE A 499 3.47 -29.58 18.03
CA ILE A 499 2.08 -29.51 17.55
C ILE A 499 2.11 -29.18 16.06
N ILE A 500 1.39 -29.95 15.25
CA ILE A 500 1.29 -29.75 13.80
C ILE A 500 -0.17 -29.60 13.43
N ILE A 501 -0.46 -28.54 12.64
CA ILE A 501 -1.77 -28.31 12.04
C ILE A 501 -1.62 -28.47 10.53
N LEU A 502 -2.49 -29.33 9.94
CA LEU A 502 -2.50 -29.63 8.51
C LEU A 502 -3.85 -29.19 7.94
N ASP A 503 -3.85 -28.15 7.10
CA ASP A 503 -5.06 -27.67 6.42
C ASP A 503 -5.12 -28.21 5.00
N GLU A 504 -6.07 -29.12 4.74
CA GLU A 504 -6.42 -29.72 3.42
C GLU A 504 -5.21 -30.14 2.55
N ALA A 505 -4.33 -30.93 3.11
CA ALA A 505 -3.01 -31.21 2.56
C ALA A 505 -2.98 -32.06 1.25
N THR A 506 -4.10 -32.45 0.62
CA THR A 506 -4.11 -33.40 -0.52
C THR A 506 -5.04 -33.03 -1.68
N ALA A 507 -5.57 -31.83 -1.75
CA ALA A 507 -6.65 -31.47 -2.68
C ALA A 507 -6.27 -31.42 -4.17
N PHE A 508 -4.99 -31.32 -4.54
CA PHE A 508 -4.54 -31.04 -5.90
C PHE A 508 -3.48 -32.00 -6.46
N ALA A 509 -3.18 -33.08 -5.78
CA ALA A 509 -2.17 -34.03 -6.25
C ALA A 509 -2.77 -35.10 -7.17
N ASP A 510 -2.03 -35.46 -8.23
CA ASP A 510 -2.29 -36.71 -8.93
C ASP A 510 -2.05 -37.92 -7.99
N PRO A 511 -2.56 -39.13 -8.32
CA PRO A 511 -2.46 -40.28 -7.42
C PRO A 511 -1.05 -40.62 -6.95
N ASP A 512 -0.02 -40.43 -7.78
CA ASP A 512 1.37 -40.70 -7.43
C ASP A 512 1.91 -39.65 -6.44
N ASN A 513 1.63 -38.38 -6.66
CA ASN A 513 1.98 -37.31 -5.72
C ASN A 513 1.18 -37.42 -4.41
N GLU A 514 -0.09 -37.85 -4.45
CA GLU A 514 -0.90 -38.06 -3.24
C GLU A 514 -0.28 -39.11 -2.32
N SER A 515 0.19 -40.24 -2.87
CA SER A 515 0.85 -41.29 -2.07
C SER A 515 2.14 -40.79 -1.39
N ARG A 516 2.95 -40.01 -2.10
CA ARG A 516 4.19 -39.42 -1.56
C ARG A 516 3.93 -38.34 -0.49
N VAL A 517 2.93 -37.50 -0.71
CA VAL A 517 2.49 -36.51 0.28
C VAL A 517 1.98 -37.20 1.54
N GLN A 518 1.21 -38.30 1.42
CA GLN A 518 0.74 -39.10 2.55
C GLN A 518 1.91 -39.75 3.33
N ALA A 519 2.90 -40.29 2.64
CA ALA A 519 4.10 -40.84 3.27
C ALA A 519 4.89 -39.76 4.04
N ALA A 520 5.04 -38.56 3.45
CA ALA A 520 5.67 -37.42 4.10
C ALA A 520 4.89 -36.98 5.36
N PHE A 521 3.54 -36.96 5.31
CA PHE A 521 2.70 -36.64 6.49
C PHE A 521 2.82 -37.68 7.59
N SER A 522 2.79 -38.97 7.25
CA SER A 522 2.95 -40.03 8.25
C SER A 522 4.26 -39.86 9.03
N ARG A 523 5.35 -39.59 8.30
CA ARG A 523 6.65 -39.36 8.92
C ARG A 523 6.69 -38.06 9.75
N LEU A 524 6.05 -36.98 9.28
CA LEU A 524 5.96 -35.72 10.01
C LEU A 524 5.21 -35.87 11.32
N SER A 525 4.19 -36.76 11.36
CA SER A 525 3.26 -36.94 12.50
C SER A 525 3.82 -37.79 13.63
N GLU A 526 4.92 -38.52 13.41
CA GLU A 526 5.46 -39.45 14.40
C GLU A 526 5.81 -38.76 15.74
N GLY A 527 5.16 -39.19 16.83
CA GLY A 527 5.40 -38.69 18.19
C GLY A 527 4.89 -37.27 18.48
N LYS A 528 4.04 -36.71 17.62
CA LYS A 528 3.56 -35.33 17.73
C LYS A 528 2.05 -35.25 17.94
N THR A 529 1.58 -34.12 18.43
CA THR A 529 0.14 -33.80 18.43
C THR A 529 -0.23 -33.23 17.05
N VAL A 530 -1.16 -33.90 16.36
CA VAL A 530 -1.54 -33.55 14.97
C VAL A 530 -3.00 -33.16 14.89
N ILE A 531 -3.27 -32.03 14.27
CA ILE A 531 -4.63 -31.54 14.01
C ILE A 531 -4.80 -31.46 12.49
N MET A 532 -5.64 -32.32 11.93
CA MET A 532 -5.92 -32.37 10.50
C MET A 532 -7.26 -31.70 10.19
N ILE A 533 -7.28 -30.73 9.28
CA ILE A 533 -8.52 -30.23 8.68
C ILE A 533 -8.74 -31.05 7.43
N ALA A 534 -9.74 -31.94 7.45
CA ALA A 534 -9.94 -32.88 6.36
C ALA A 534 -11.16 -32.52 5.49
N HIS A 535 -10.92 -32.43 4.20
CA HIS A 535 -11.94 -32.34 3.15
C HIS A 535 -12.21 -33.69 2.48
N ARG A 536 -11.26 -34.65 2.59
CA ARG A 536 -11.42 -36.03 2.14
C ARG A 536 -11.56 -36.97 3.33
N LEU A 537 -12.71 -37.64 3.44
CA LEU A 537 -12.97 -38.51 4.58
C LEU A 537 -12.08 -39.78 4.59
N SER A 538 -11.50 -40.17 3.46
CA SER A 538 -10.54 -41.28 3.40
C SER A 538 -9.29 -41.07 4.26
N THR A 539 -8.88 -39.84 4.49
CA THR A 539 -7.67 -39.52 5.24
C THR A 539 -7.85 -39.58 6.75
N VAL A 540 -9.09 -39.62 7.25
CA VAL A 540 -9.40 -39.56 8.69
C VAL A 540 -9.80 -40.92 9.31
N THR A 541 -9.65 -42.00 8.60
CA THR A 541 -10.03 -43.35 9.09
C THR A 541 -9.17 -43.84 10.25
N ASN A 542 -7.90 -43.41 10.30
CA ASN A 542 -6.90 -43.88 11.26
C ASN A 542 -6.49 -42.82 12.29
N VAL A 543 -7.30 -41.77 12.49
CA VAL A 543 -7.06 -40.78 13.55
C VAL A 543 -7.63 -41.25 14.88
N ASP A 544 -7.05 -40.77 15.98
CA ASP A 544 -7.48 -41.13 17.34
C ASP A 544 -8.88 -40.60 17.63
N GLN A 545 -9.19 -39.35 17.17
CA GLN A 545 -10.44 -38.70 17.43
C GLN A 545 -10.86 -37.78 16.27
N ILE A 546 -12.15 -37.75 15.98
CA ILE A 546 -12.77 -36.89 14.97
C ILE A 546 -13.71 -35.91 15.67
N PHE A 547 -13.59 -34.63 15.36
CA PHE A 547 -14.53 -33.59 15.75
C PHE A 547 -15.29 -33.12 14.51
N VAL A 548 -16.60 -33.29 14.52
CA VAL A 548 -17.49 -32.83 13.43
C VAL A 548 -17.92 -31.41 13.76
N ILE A 549 -17.40 -30.45 12.99
CA ILE A 549 -17.68 -29.02 13.17
C ILE A 549 -18.77 -28.61 12.17
N CYS A 550 -19.90 -28.19 12.67
CA CYS A 550 -21.06 -27.77 11.89
C CYS A 550 -21.63 -26.46 12.48
N ASP A 551 -21.90 -25.48 11.62
CA ASP A 551 -22.48 -24.17 12.01
C ASP A 551 -21.78 -23.48 13.19
N GLY A 552 -20.47 -23.65 13.29
CA GLY A 552 -19.64 -23.06 14.32
C GLY A 552 -19.65 -23.77 15.67
N GLN A 553 -20.16 -25.01 15.73
CA GLN A 553 -20.23 -25.83 16.96
C GLN A 553 -19.65 -27.23 16.73
N VAL A 554 -19.25 -27.90 17.82
CA VAL A 554 -18.88 -29.31 17.79
C VAL A 554 -20.17 -30.13 17.84
N ALA A 555 -20.61 -30.62 16.67
CA ALA A 555 -21.85 -31.39 16.57
C ALA A 555 -21.68 -32.86 17.01
N GLU A 556 -20.53 -33.46 16.70
CA GLU A 556 -20.22 -34.84 17.03
C GLU A 556 -18.74 -34.98 17.39
N CYS A 557 -18.43 -35.93 18.27
CA CYS A 557 -17.07 -36.26 18.68
C CYS A 557 -16.98 -37.77 18.94
N GLY A 558 -15.90 -38.40 18.50
CA GLY A 558 -15.62 -39.83 18.72
C GLY A 558 -14.61 -40.36 17.72
N ASN A 559 -14.32 -41.67 17.78
CA ASN A 559 -13.51 -42.31 16.74
C ASN A 559 -14.34 -42.67 15.49
N SER A 560 -13.67 -43.01 14.39
CA SER A 560 -14.33 -43.30 13.11
C SER A 560 -15.43 -44.38 13.24
N ARG A 561 -15.20 -45.45 13.99
CA ARG A 561 -16.16 -46.56 14.19
C ARG A 561 -17.39 -46.12 14.97
N GLU A 562 -17.20 -45.36 16.06
CA GLU A 562 -18.28 -44.83 16.88
C GLU A 562 -19.18 -43.88 16.08
N LEU A 563 -18.58 -42.96 15.31
CA LEU A 563 -19.34 -41.99 14.53
C LEU A 563 -20.10 -42.61 13.36
N LEU A 564 -19.55 -43.65 12.75
CA LEU A 564 -20.26 -44.41 11.71
C LEU A 564 -21.46 -45.17 12.29
N ALA A 565 -21.37 -45.68 13.52
CA ALA A 565 -22.45 -46.41 14.19
C ALA A 565 -23.61 -45.51 14.64
N LYS A 566 -23.35 -44.20 14.88
CA LYS A 566 -24.35 -43.23 15.38
C LYS A 566 -25.36 -42.75 14.31
N ASP A 567 -25.16 -43.07 13.02
CA ASP A 567 -25.96 -42.58 11.89
C ASP A 567 -26.19 -41.05 11.88
N GLY A 568 -25.21 -40.34 12.35
CA GLY A 568 -25.20 -38.88 12.48
C GLY A 568 -24.70 -38.14 11.23
N ILE A 569 -24.15 -36.93 11.44
CA ILE A 569 -23.60 -36.09 10.37
C ILE A 569 -22.41 -36.77 9.70
N PHE A 570 -21.48 -37.32 10.50
CA PHE A 570 -20.31 -38.02 9.96
C PHE A 570 -20.69 -39.23 9.12
N SER A 571 -21.61 -40.07 9.58
CA SER A 571 -22.07 -41.24 8.85
C SER A 571 -22.72 -40.86 7.51
N ARG A 572 -23.54 -39.81 7.48
CA ARG A 572 -24.12 -39.28 6.22
C ARG A 572 -23.07 -38.77 5.24
N MET A 573 -22.07 -38.00 5.76
CA MET A 573 -20.95 -37.53 4.94
C MET A 573 -20.17 -38.73 4.35
N TRP A 574 -19.93 -39.75 5.14
CA TRP A 574 -19.23 -40.98 4.72
C TRP A 574 -19.99 -41.73 3.66
N LYS A 575 -21.31 -41.95 3.82
CA LYS A 575 -22.18 -42.60 2.81
C LYS A 575 -22.14 -41.83 1.48
N ASN A 576 -22.24 -40.51 1.54
CA ASN A 576 -22.14 -39.66 0.33
C ASN A 576 -20.78 -39.79 -0.36
N TYR A 577 -19.71 -39.83 0.42
CA TYR A 577 -18.35 -40.03 -0.11
C TYR A 577 -18.23 -41.41 -0.80
N GLN A 578 -18.66 -42.47 -0.15
CA GLN A 578 -18.65 -43.85 -0.75
C GLN A 578 -19.44 -43.90 -2.03
N THR A 579 -20.64 -43.34 -2.08
CA THR A 579 -21.48 -43.29 -3.29
C THR A 579 -20.75 -42.55 -4.41
N SER A 580 -20.05 -41.45 -4.12
CA SER A 580 -19.32 -40.69 -5.13
C SER A 580 -18.10 -41.45 -5.68
N VAL A 581 -17.41 -42.23 -4.84
CA VAL A 581 -16.29 -43.09 -5.25
C VAL A 581 -16.77 -44.26 -6.12
N GLN A 582 -17.83 -44.92 -5.72
CA GLN A 582 -18.44 -46.04 -6.50
C GLN A 582 -18.97 -45.56 -7.84
N TRP A 583 -19.55 -44.38 -7.94
CA TRP A 583 -20.06 -43.81 -9.19
C TRP A 583 -18.93 -43.54 -10.23
N LYS A 584 -17.73 -43.20 -9.78
CA LYS A 584 -16.58 -43.08 -10.67
C LYS A 584 -16.12 -44.43 -11.25
N VAL A 585 -16.14 -45.47 -10.44
CA VAL A 585 -15.72 -46.82 -10.88
C VAL A 585 -16.70 -47.45 -11.87
N THR A 586 -18.01 -47.22 -11.72
CA THR A 586 -19.03 -47.75 -12.63
C THR A 586 -19.05 -47.08 -14.00
N LYS A 587 -18.51 -45.88 -14.16
CA LYS A 587 -18.42 -45.19 -15.46
C LYS A 587 -17.23 -45.63 -16.33
N GLU A 588 -16.23 -46.29 -15.77
CA GLU A 588 -15.07 -46.82 -16.52
C GLU A 588 -15.31 -48.22 -17.10
N VAL A 589 -16.45 -48.83 -16.85
CA VAL A 589 -16.79 -50.20 -17.30
C VAL A 589 -17.95 -50.20 -18.32
N GLN A 590 -18.43 -49.06 -18.78
CA GLN A 590 -19.33 -48.90 -19.93
C GLN A 590 -18.65 -48.06 -21.04
#